data_934ae12553e1a0fffd01838d42057a05
#
_entry.id   934ae12553e1a0fffd01838d42057a05
#
_cell.length_a   1.000
_cell.length_b   1.000
_cell.length_c   1.000
_cell.angle_alpha   90.00
_cell.angle_beta   90.00
_cell.angle_gamma   90.00
#
_symmetry.space_group_name_H-M   'P 1'
#
loop_
_entity.id
_entity.type
_entity.pdbx_description
1 polymer ?
#
loop_
_entity_poly.entity_id
_entity_poly.type
_entity_poly.pdbx_seq_one_letter_code
_entity_poly.pdbx_strand_id
1 'polypeptide(L)'
;SWIRLENNSLLGTPDLLGYNTSGHFFTVELKVTKGNKIRFSPHQIAFHVKHPHNTFIIVQHLGSGAVKLFRGSQILELEACGLKLDACCLGLEACGLLFESLGA
;
A
#
# COMPACT_ATOMS: atom_id res chain seq x y z
N SER A 1 11.83 -9.28 -6.00
CA SER A 1 10.96 -10.39 -6.39
C SER A 1 9.52 -10.11 -5.97
N TRP A 2 8.58 -10.36 -6.86
CA TRP A 2 7.16 -10.05 -6.64
C TRP A 2 6.30 -11.28 -6.87
N ILE A 3 5.29 -11.43 -6.04
CA ILE A 3 4.24 -12.44 -6.21
C ILE A 3 2.90 -11.71 -6.18
N ARG A 4 2.09 -11.91 -7.20
CA ARG A 4 0.72 -11.44 -7.21
C ARG A 4 -0.14 -12.42 -6.43
N LEU A 5 -0.84 -11.91 -5.41
CA LEU A 5 -1.72 -12.74 -4.60
C LEU A 5 -3.10 -12.75 -5.24
N GLU A 6 -3.44 -13.85 -5.90
CA GLU A 6 -4.76 -14.07 -6.45
C GLU A 6 -5.55 -14.91 -5.48
N ASN A 7 -6.42 -14.29 -4.71
CA ASN A 7 -7.11 -15.02 -3.68
C ASN A 7 -8.53 -14.54 -3.50
N ASN A 8 -9.45 -15.24 -4.11
CA ASN A 8 -10.88 -14.94 -4.01
C ASN A 8 -11.49 -15.41 -2.69
N SER A 9 -10.77 -16.22 -1.91
CA SER A 9 -11.28 -16.79 -0.67
C SER A 9 -10.78 -16.07 0.59
N LEU A 10 -9.69 -15.26 0.49
CA LEU A 10 -9.15 -14.51 1.61
C LEU A 10 -9.42 -13.02 1.43
N LEU A 11 -10.53 -12.58 2.01
CA LEU A 11 -10.95 -11.19 1.95
C LEU A 11 -9.93 -10.28 2.67
N GLY A 12 -9.61 -9.16 2.05
CA GLY A 12 -8.68 -8.19 2.62
C GLY A 12 -7.20 -8.50 2.39
N THR A 13 -6.87 -9.63 1.76
CA THR A 13 -5.50 -9.97 1.40
C THR A 13 -4.94 -8.92 0.42
N PRO A 14 -3.73 -8.41 0.65
CA PRO A 14 -3.10 -7.45 -0.27
C PRO A 14 -2.87 -8.04 -1.66
N ASP A 15 -2.76 -7.16 -2.66
CA ASP A 15 -2.63 -7.58 -4.06
C ASP A 15 -1.27 -8.21 -4.37
N LEU A 16 -0.21 -7.73 -3.72
CA LEU A 16 1.16 -8.13 -4.03
C LEU A 16 1.93 -8.49 -2.77
N LEU A 17 2.79 -9.50 -2.90
CA LEU A 17 3.81 -9.84 -1.93
C LEU A 17 5.17 -9.57 -2.57
N GLY A 18 5.98 -8.74 -1.93
CA GLY A 18 7.33 -8.43 -2.37
C GLY A 18 8.37 -9.06 -1.46
N TYR A 19 9.56 -9.24 -2.01
CA TYR A 19 10.73 -9.77 -1.31
C TYR A 19 11.95 -9.02 -1.80
N ASN A 20 12.63 -8.32 -0.89
CA ASN A 20 13.78 -7.50 -1.27
C ASN A 20 15.12 -8.25 -1.14
N THR A 21 16.19 -7.60 -1.56
CA THR A 21 17.54 -8.19 -1.52
C THR A 21 18.07 -8.40 -0.11
N SER A 22 17.53 -7.69 0.88
CA SER A 22 17.86 -7.90 2.31
C SER A 22 17.12 -9.07 2.94
N GLY A 23 16.30 -9.79 2.18
CA GLY A 23 15.58 -10.96 2.68
C GLY A 23 14.30 -10.64 3.43
N HIS A 24 13.74 -9.46 3.26
CA HIS A 24 12.51 -9.05 3.92
C HIS A 24 11.30 -9.12 3.00
N PHE A 25 10.22 -9.70 3.50
CA PHE A 25 8.93 -9.69 2.83
C PHE A 25 8.17 -8.41 3.17
N PHE A 26 7.37 -7.96 2.22
CA PHE A 26 6.44 -6.85 2.42
C PHE A 26 5.23 -7.04 1.51
N THR A 27 4.11 -6.41 1.86
CA THR A 27 2.89 -6.49 1.06
C THR A 27 2.52 -5.12 0.52
N VAL A 28 1.84 -5.11 -0.61
CA VAL A 28 1.36 -3.88 -1.24
C VAL A 28 -0.10 -4.06 -1.65
N GLU A 29 -0.93 -3.14 -1.19
CA GLU A 29 -2.32 -2.99 -1.64
C GLU A 29 -2.35 -1.91 -2.72
N LEU A 30 -2.93 -2.21 -3.87
CA LEU A 30 -3.03 -1.27 -4.97
C LEU A 30 -4.42 -0.63 -4.97
N LYS A 31 -4.46 0.69 -5.03
CA LYS A 31 -5.70 1.46 -5.11
C LYS A 31 -5.61 2.48 -6.23
N VAL A 32 -6.75 2.72 -6.87
CA VAL A 32 -6.90 3.74 -7.90
C VAL A 32 -8.06 4.63 -7.49
N THR A 33 -7.89 5.94 -7.58
CA THR A 33 -8.95 6.89 -7.25
C THR A 33 -9.04 8.02 -8.25
N LYS A 34 -10.24 8.52 -8.47
CA LYS A 34 -10.48 9.70 -9.31
C LYS A 34 -10.40 11.00 -8.52
N GLY A 35 -10.74 10.97 -7.25
CA GLY A 35 -10.73 12.11 -6.34
C GLY A 35 -9.80 11.89 -5.17
N ASN A 36 -10.04 12.59 -4.08
CA ASN A 36 -9.23 12.47 -2.86
C ASN A 36 -9.59 11.27 -2.02
N LYS A 37 -10.82 10.80 -2.10
CA LYS A 37 -11.32 9.76 -1.19
C LYS A 37 -10.86 8.39 -1.65
N ILE A 38 -10.35 7.61 -0.70
CA ILE A 38 -9.93 6.24 -0.93
C ILE A 38 -10.85 5.32 -0.11
N ARG A 39 -11.38 4.30 -0.76
CA ARG A 39 -12.29 3.35 -0.11
C ARG A 39 -11.60 2.04 0.17
N PHE A 40 -11.74 1.57 1.40
CA PHE A 40 -11.25 0.27 1.81
C PHE A 40 -12.41 -0.58 2.32
N SER A 41 -12.37 -1.88 2.04
CA SER A 41 -13.30 -2.79 2.67
C SER A 41 -12.96 -2.96 4.15
N PRO A 42 -13.93 -3.38 5.00
CA PRO A 42 -13.63 -3.67 6.40
C PRO A 42 -12.51 -4.70 6.57
N HIS A 43 -12.42 -5.67 5.65
CA HIS A 43 -11.38 -6.70 5.68
C HIS A 43 -9.99 -6.12 5.37
N GLN A 44 -9.90 -5.19 4.43
CA GLN A 44 -8.64 -4.50 4.12
C GLN A 44 -8.16 -3.67 5.31
N ILE A 45 -9.08 -2.97 5.96
CA ILE A 45 -8.78 -2.20 7.17
C ILE A 45 -8.29 -3.13 8.27
N ALA A 46 -9.01 -4.22 8.52
CA ALA A 46 -8.65 -5.18 9.55
C ALA A 46 -7.26 -5.79 9.30
N PHE A 47 -6.95 -6.15 8.05
CA PHE A 47 -5.65 -6.69 7.70
C PHE A 47 -4.52 -5.73 8.06
N HIS A 48 -4.63 -4.46 7.64
CA HIS A 48 -3.55 -3.50 7.84
C HIS A 48 -3.42 -3.05 9.30
N VAL A 49 -4.53 -3.01 10.03
CA VAL A 49 -4.50 -2.74 11.48
C VAL A 49 -3.80 -3.88 12.22
N LYS A 50 -4.07 -5.13 11.83
CA LYS A 50 -3.47 -6.31 12.43
C LYS A 50 -2.00 -6.48 12.03
N HIS A 51 -1.63 -6.05 10.83
CA HIS A 51 -0.28 -6.20 10.26
C HIS A 51 0.30 -4.84 9.89
N PRO A 52 0.72 -4.02 10.89
CA PRO A 52 1.18 -2.66 10.62
C PRO A 52 2.61 -2.55 10.09
N HIS A 53 3.40 -3.64 10.20
CA HIS A 53 4.80 -3.64 9.78
C HIS A 53 4.97 -4.24 8.39
N ASN A 54 5.79 -3.60 7.57
CA ASN A 54 6.10 -4.04 6.20
C ASN A 54 4.87 -4.26 5.34
N THR A 55 3.83 -3.48 5.58
CA THR A 55 2.64 -3.44 4.75
C THR A 55 2.47 -2.03 4.20
N PHE A 56 2.10 -1.95 2.91
CA PHE A 56 2.05 -0.67 2.19
C PHE A 56 0.81 -0.58 1.33
N ILE A 57 0.43 0.65 1.04
CA ILE A 57 -0.71 0.97 0.17
C ILE A 57 -0.21 1.96 -0.88
N ILE A 58 -0.30 1.58 -2.14
CA ILE A 58 0.02 2.46 -3.26
C ILE A 58 -1.30 2.96 -3.85
N VAL A 59 -1.42 4.27 -3.97
CA VAL A 59 -2.60 4.91 -4.55
C VAL A 59 -2.20 5.67 -5.79
N GLN A 60 -2.85 5.36 -6.91
CA GLN A 60 -2.74 6.12 -8.15
C GLN A 60 -3.94 7.04 -8.29
N HIS A 61 -3.68 8.34 -8.46
CA HIS A 61 -4.71 9.33 -8.75
C HIS A 61 -4.85 9.47 -10.27
N LEU A 62 -6.01 9.12 -10.81
CA LEU A 62 -6.21 9.08 -12.25
C LEU A 62 -6.13 10.45 -12.91
N GLY A 63 -6.65 11.49 -12.25
CA GLY A 63 -6.68 12.82 -12.82
C GLY A 63 -5.29 13.41 -13.07
N SER A 64 -4.38 13.26 -12.11
CA SER A 64 -3.01 13.80 -12.19
C SER A 64 -1.98 12.76 -12.61
N GLY A 65 -2.31 11.49 -12.56
CA GLY A 65 -1.34 10.41 -12.74
C GLY A 65 -0.40 10.21 -11.56
N ALA A 66 -0.58 10.98 -10.48
CA ALA A 66 0.29 10.89 -9.31
C ALA A 66 0.18 9.52 -8.63
N VAL A 67 1.32 9.02 -8.17
CA VAL A 67 1.41 7.77 -7.41
C VAL A 67 1.93 8.11 -6.02
N LYS A 68 1.20 7.71 -5.00
CA LYS A 68 1.54 7.94 -3.60
C LYS A 68 1.61 6.63 -2.86
N LEU A 69 2.61 6.49 -2.00
CA LEU A 69 2.76 5.31 -1.15
C LEU A 69 2.53 5.69 0.30
N PHE A 70 1.70 4.90 0.96
CA PHE A 70 1.39 5.02 2.39
C PHE A 70 1.77 3.73 3.10
N ARG A 71 2.06 3.83 4.40
CA ARG A 71 2.26 2.64 5.22
C ARG A 71 0.92 2.01 5.57
N GLY A 72 0.89 0.68 5.69
CA GLY A 72 -0.33 -0.01 6.13
C GLY A 72 -0.85 0.47 7.47
N SER A 73 0.05 0.88 8.37
CA SER A 73 -0.31 1.46 9.67
C SER A 73 -1.10 2.78 9.56
N GLN A 74 -1.07 3.43 8.41
CA GLN A 74 -1.80 4.68 8.17
C GLN A 74 -3.20 4.47 7.60
N ILE A 75 -3.67 3.23 7.51
CA ILE A 75 -4.92 2.95 6.78
C ILE A 75 -6.13 3.69 7.33
N LEU A 76 -6.25 3.83 8.65
CA LEU A 76 -7.37 4.56 9.25
C LEU A 76 -7.31 6.05 8.95
N GLU A 77 -6.12 6.64 9.02
CA GLU A 77 -5.89 8.04 8.66
C GLU A 77 -6.12 8.27 7.17
N LEU A 78 -5.66 7.32 6.34
CA LEU A 78 -5.82 7.41 4.89
C LEU A 78 -7.30 7.34 4.49
N GLU A 79 -8.07 6.49 5.15
CA GLU A 79 -9.51 6.43 4.92
C GLU A 79 -10.21 7.73 5.33
N ALA A 80 -9.80 8.31 6.46
CA ALA A 80 -10.39 9.54 6.98
C ALA A 80 -9.99 10.78 6.16
N CYS A 81 -8.71 10.90 5.80
CA CYS A 81 -8.15 12.10 5.16
C CYS A 81 -8.02 11.98 3.64
N GLY A 82 -7.98 10.76 3.12
CA GLY A 82 -7.76 10.55 1.69
C GLY A 82 -6.37 11.02 1.25
N LEU A 83 -6.26 11.45 0.00
CA LEU A 83 -4.99 11.89 -0.58
C LEU A 83 -4.43 13.16 0.04
N LYS A 84 -5.13 13.79 0.96
CA LYS A 84 -4.59 14.92 1.74
C LYS A 84 -3.59 14.47 2.78
N LEU A 85 -3.60 13.19 3.17
CA LEU A 85 -2.62 12.65 4.08
C LEU A 85 -1.23 12.65 3.44
N ASP A 86 -0.21 12.96 4.23
CA ASP A 86 1.17 12.95 3.76
C ASP A 86 1.61 11.53 3.42
N ALA A 87 2.05 11.34 2.18
CA ALA A 87 2.56 10.06 1.70
C ALA A 87 3.98 9.81 2.20
N CYS A 88 4.34 8.53 2.37
CA CYS A 88 5.72 8.16 2.68
C CYS A 88 6.64 8.45 1.50
N CYS A 89 6.15 8.20 0.29
CA CYS A 89 6.90 8.39 -0.96
C CYS A 89 5.98 8.83 -2.07
N LEU A 90 6.54 9.55 -3.05
CA LEU A 90 5.84 9.96 -4.25
C LEU A 90 6.56 9.40 -5.47
N GLY A 91 5.80 8.76 -6.37
CA GLY A 91 6.33 8.19 -7.60
C GLY A 91 6.86 6.77 -7.44
N LEU A 92 6.90 6.04 -8.55
CA LEU A 92 7.26 4.62 -8.55
C LEU A 92 8.73 4.38 -8.19
N GLU A 93 9.62 5.25 -8.61
CA GLU A 93 11.06 5.12 -8.31
C GLU A 93 11.31 5.22 -6.80
N ALA A 94 10.71 6.20 -6.14
CA ALA A 94 10.83 6.36 -4.69
C ALA A 94 10.23 5.18 -3.94
N CYS A 95 9.14 4.62 -4.41
CA CYS A 95 8.55 3.40 -3.83
C CYS A 95 9.54 2.23 -3.90
N GLY A 96 10.17 2.04 -5.05
CA GLY A 96 11.17 0.98 -5.24
C GLY A 96 12.35 1.12 -4.28
N LEU A 97 12.85 2.33 -4.10
CA LEU A 97 13.93 2.62 -3.17
C LEU A 97 13.54 2.31 -1.72
N LEU A 98 12.32 2.66 -1.32
CA LEU A 98 11.83 2.36 0.00
C LEU A 98 11.75 0.84 0.22
N PHE A 99 11.20 0.08 -0.72
CA PHE A 99 11.06 -1.37 -0.59
C PHE A 99 12.44 -2.05 -0.46
N GLU A 100 13.44 -1.61 -1.21
CA GLU A 100 14.79 -2.15 -1.08
C GLU A 100 15.46 -1.77 0.23
N SER A 101 15.06 -0.67 0.87
CA SER A 101 15.64 -0.23 2.14
C SER A 101 15.15 -1.02 3.35
N LEU A 102 14.08 -1.81 3.21
CA LEU A 102 13.50 -2.55 4.33
C LEU A 102 14.52 -3.56 4.88
N GLY A 103 14.77 -3.49 6.17
CA GLY A 103 15.72 -4.38 6.84
C GLY A 103 17.19 -4.04 6.62
N ALA A 104 17.46 -2.93 5.95
CA ALA A 104 18.84 -2.49 5.72
C ALA A 104 19.39 -1.71 6.93
#